data_412c8d562d33f94e7bf19387999aa752
#
_entry.id   412c8d562d33f94e7bf19387999aa752
#
_cell.length_a   1.000
_cell.length_b   1.000
_cell.length_c   1.000
_cell.angle_alpha   90.00
_cell.angle_beta   90.00
_cell.angle_gamma   90.00
#
_symmetry.space_group_name_H-M   'P 1'
#
loop_
_entity.id
_entity.type
_entity.pdbx_description
1 polymer ?
#
loop_
_entity_poly.entity_id
_entity_poly.type
_entity_poly.pdbx_seq_one_letter_code
_entity_poly.pdbx_strand_id
1 'polypeptide(L)'
;MPTHEVTNQVPDPYGHDVAADPALLAALHRAGAGWAEDELHELGRLAGSEEADTWGRLANENPPVLRTHDRYGHRVDEVEFHPYWHRLVDTAVRYGLHAAPWADDRPGAHTARAAKFYVWGQVEAGHTCPISMTYAAVPALRATPDLAERYEPLLSAREYDFGLREPGTKRGLIAGMSMTEKQGGSDVRANTTTAVPHADGSHRLTGHKWFTSAPMSDVFLTLAQAPGGLSCFLLPRVLPDGSRNPIRLQRLKDKLGNKSNASAEIEYEGATGWLVGEEGRGVPTIIEMVNMTRLDCTIGAASGMRYGTVRALHHATHRRAFGAALVDQPLMRNVLADLVVESEAATVVAMRLAAATDAALAGDEQETLLRRLGLAVSKYWVCKRGPAHAAEALECLGGNGYVEESGMPRLYREAPLVSIWEGSGNVAALDALRAMARRPASVDAFLAELDAAAGADRRLDAATAALRKQLGDLTDLEYRTRRLVESMALTLQGSLLVRYGDPAVADAFCASRLGGDHGLAFGTLPAGTDTAAILDRAVRR
;
A
#
# COMPACT_ATOMS: atom_id res chain seq x y z
N MET A 1 36.42 -23.51 -22.65
CA MET A 1 35.57 -22.95 -23.75
C MET A 1 34.12 -23.29 -23.44
N PRO A 2 33.17 -22.42 -23.71
CA PRO A 2 31.75 -22.78 -23.55
C PRO A 2 31.39 -23.93 -24.51
N THR A 3 30.49 -24.80 -24.06
CA THR A 3 30.04 -25.97 -24.82
C THR A 3 28.96 -25.62 -25.84
N HIS A 4 28.47 -24.38 -25.85
CA HIS A 4 27.37 -23.90 -26.68
C HIS A 4 27.42 -22.39 -26.84
N GLU A 5 26.72 -21.88 -27.82
CA GLU A 5 26.48 -20.46 -28.02
C GLU A 5 25.26 -20.01 -27.21
N VAL A 6 25.37 -18.88 -26.52
CA VAL A 6 24.26 -18.29 -25.75
C VAL A 6 23.37 -17.49 -26.71
N THR A 7 22.14 -17.97 -26.90
CA THR A 7 21.16 -17.37 -27.81
C THR A 7 19.81 -17.17 -27.13
N ASN A 8 18.93 -16.35 -27.72
CA ASN A 8 17.53 -16.15 -27.32
C ASN A 8 17.39 -15.71 -25.84
N GLN A 9 18.35 -14.93 -25.34
CA GLN A 9 18.27 -14.34 -23.99
C GLN A 9 17.49 -13.03 -24.03
N VAL A 10 16.81 -12.75 -22.92
CA VAL A 10 16.09 -11.49 -22.72
C VAL A 10 17.10 -10.48 -22.16
N PRO A 11 17.19 -9.27 -22.72
CA PRO A 11 18.06 -8.23 -22.16
C PRO A 11 17.56 -7.77 -20.79
N ASP A 12 18.45 -7.19 -19.99
CA ASP A 12 18.09 -6.64 -18.70
C ASP A 12 17.04 -5.52 -18.87
N PRO A 13 16.02 -5.47 -18.01
CA PRO A 13 14.91 -4.53 -18.12
C PRO A 13 15.21 -3.19 -17.44
N TYR A 14 16.39 -2.63 -17.69
CA TYR A 14 16.81 -1.35 -17.10
C TYR A 14 16.76 -0.19 -18.10
N GLY A 15 16.87 1.03 -17.59
CA GLY A 15 16.96 2.25 -18.39
C GLY A 15 15.61 2.77 -18.90
N HIS A 16 14.52 2.37 -18.28
CA HIS A 16 13.18 2.88 -18.58
C HIS A 16 12.66 3.82 -17.48
N ASP A 17 11.65 4.60 -17.80
CA ASP A 17 10.97 5.47 -16.86
C ASP A 17 9.72 4.78 -16.28
N VAL A 18 9.78 4.36 -15.04
CA VAL A 18 8.65 3.69 -14.34
C VAL A 18 7.43 4.60 -14.22
N ALA A 19 7.62 5.92 -14.23
CA ALA A 19 6.54 6.90 -14.19
C ALA A 19 5.80 7.06 -15.53
N ALA A 20 6.35 6.56 -16.64
CA ALA A 20 5.72 6.62 -17.96
C ALA A 20 4.53 5.63 -18.08
N ASP A 21 3.62 5.70 -17.12
CA ASP A 21 2.36 4.95 -17.07
C ASP A 21 1.21 5.88 -17.45
N PRO A 22 0.55 5.66 -18.59
CA PRO A 22 -0.50 6.56 -19.07
C PRO A 22 -1.69 6.69 -18.11
N ALA A 23 -2.05 5.62 -17.38
CA ALA A 23 -3.14 5.65 -16.40
C ALA A 23 -2.77 6.48 -15.16
N LEU A 24 -1.51 6.34 -14.70
CA LEU A 24 -0.96 7.11 -13.59
C LEU A 24 -0.90 8.60 -13.91
N LEU A 25 -0.31 8.98 -15.05
CA LEU A 25 -0.16 10.37 -15.47
C LEU A 25 -1.51 11.05 -15.71
N ALA A 26 -2.44 10.37 -16.39
CA ALA A 26 -3.79 10.90 -16.58
C ALA A 26 -4.51 11.15 -15.25
N ALA A 27 -4.33 10.28 -14.26
CA ALA A 27 -4.90 10.47 -12.93
C ALA A 27 -4.23 11.63 -12.17
N LEU A 28 -2.90 11.77 -12.27
CA LEU A 28 -2.14 12.88 -11.69
C LEU A 28 -2.66 14.24 -12.19
N HIS A 29 -2.78 14.38 -13.51
CA HIS A 29 -3.29 15.62 -14.14
C HIS A 29 -4.74 15.92 -13.74
N ARG A 30 -5.60 14.90 -13.75
CA ARG A 30 -7.01 15.05 -13.40
C ARG A 30 -7.20 15.54 -11.96
N ALA A 31 -6.32 15.15 -11.05
CA ALA A 31 -6.33 15.60 -9.66
C ALA A 31 -5.69 16.99 -9.45
N GLY A 32 -5.26 17.68 -10.51
CA GLY A 32 -4.56 18.96 -10.40
C GLY A 32 -3.11 18.85 -9.88
N ALA A 33 -2.55 17.65 -9.85
CA ALA A 33 -1.20 17.36 -9.34
C ALA A 33 -0.12 17.35 -10.43
N GLY A 34 -0.41 17.84 -11.66
CA GLY A 34 0.53 17.89 -12.79
C GLY A 34 1.84 18.64 -12.50
N TRP A 35 1.83 19.52 -11.51
CA TRP A 35 3.04 20.22 -11.03
C TRP A 35 4.13 19.27 -10.49
N ALA A 36 3.77 18.03 -10.16
CA ALA A 36 4.70 17.02 -9.64
C ALA A 36 5.28 16.11 -10.73
N GLU A 37 4.88 16.27 -12.00
CA GLU A 37 5.21 15.36 -13.10
C GLU A 37 6.72 15.27 -13.36
N ASP A 38 7.43 16.40 -13.38
CA ASP A 38 8.89 16.39 -13.61
C ASP A 38 9.63 15.62 -12.51
N GLU A 39 9.28 15.86 -11.23
CA GLU A 39 9.86 15.14 -10.09
C GLU A 39 9.46 13.65 -10.09
N LEU A 40 8.24 13.33 -10.56
CA LEU A 40 7.78 11.95 -10.72
C LEU A 40 8.58 11.20 -11.80
N HIS A 41 8.85 11.83 -12.93
CA HIS A 41 9.69 11.27 -14.01
C HIS A 41 11.15 11.13 -13.59
N GLU A 42 11.70 12.06 -12.80
CA GLU A 42 13.03 11.93 -12.21
C GLU A 42 13.12 10.68 -11.33
N LEU A 43 12.15 10.51 -10.42
CA LEU A 43 12.04 9.32 -9.57
C LEU A 43 11.80 8.06 -10.40
N GLY A 44 11.00 8.14 -11.49
CA GLY A 44 10.71 7.03 -12.39
C GLY A 44 11.94 6.51 -13.11
N ARG A 45 12.80 7.40 -13.60
CA ARG A 45 14.09 7.02 -14.22
C ARG A 45 15.03 6.37 -13.22
N LEU A 46 15.09 6.87 -11.98
CA LEU A 46 15.85 6.23 -10.92
C LEU A 46 15.29 4.84 -10.59
N ALA A 47 13.95 4.71 -10.46
CA ALA A 47 13.28 3.45 -10.18
C ALA A 47 13.50 2.39 -11.29
N GLY A 48 13.62 2.80 -12.56
CA GLY A 48 13.93 1.93 -13.69
C GLY A 48 15.41 1.66 -13.92
N SER A 49 16.29 2.10 -13.03
CA SER A 49 17.74 1.90 -13.15
C SER A 49 18.21 0.58 -12.53
N GLU A 50 19.34 0.05 -13.04
CA GLU A 50 20.06 -1.08 -12.44
C GLU A 50 20.50 -0.78 -10.98
N GLU A 51 20.85 0.47 -10.72
CA GLU A 51 21.26 0.94 -9.40
C GLU A 51 20.15 0.73 -8.36
N ALA A 52 18.93 1.19 -8.65
CA ALA A 52 17.80 1.05 -7.73
C ALA A 52 17.35 -0.41 -7.57
N ASP A 53 17.35 -1.20 -8.65
CA ASP A 53 17.06 -2.63 -8.57
C ASP A 53 18.08 -3.36 -7.67
N THR A 54 19.36 -3.01 -7.78
CA THR A 54 20.43 -3.53 -6.91
C THR A 54 20.19 -3.16 -5.44
N TRP A 55 19.74 -1.93 -5.15
CA TRP A 55 19.39 -1.57 -3.77
C TRP A 55 18.26 -2.43 -3.23
N GLY A 56 17.18 -2.60 -4.00
CA GLY A 56 16.04 -3.43 -3.61
C GLY A 56 16.42 -4.89 -3.40
N ARG A 57 17.18 -5.47 -4.32
CA ARG A 57 17.63 -6.85 -4.26
C ARG A 57 18.50 -7.11 -3.02
N LEU A 58 19.57 -6.33 -2.84
CA LEU A 58 20.50 -6.54 -1.74
C LEU A 58 19.91 -6.22 -0.36
N ALA A 59 18.98 -5.26 -0.26
CA ALA A 59 18.25 -5.02 0.97
C ALA A 59 17.39 -6.24 1.38
N ASN A 60 16.82 -6.97 0.42
CA ASN A 60 16.03 -8.19 0.68
C ASN A 60 16.90 -9.44 0.95
N GLU A 61 18.00 -9.60 0.23
CA GLU A 61 18.95 -10.72 0.42
C GLU A 61 19.69 -10.64 1.76
N ASN A 62 19.81 -9.43 2.32
CA ASN A 62 20.45 -9.15 3.61
C ASN A 62 19.43 -8.58 4.60
N PRO A 63 18.57 -9.42 5.18
CA PRO A 63 17.52 -8.96 6.09
C PRO A 63 18.10 -8.30 7.34
N PRO A 64 17.32 -7.43 8.01
CA PRO A 64 17.76 -6.72 9.21
C PRO A 64 18.20 -7.66 10.34
N VAL A 65 19.20 -7.23 11.11
CA VAL A 65 19.76 -7.98 12.23
C VAL A 65 19.47 -7.25 13.55
N LEU A 66 18.86 -7.95 14.51
CA LEU A 66 18.63 -7.44 15.85
C LEU A 66 19.89 -7.51 16.71
N ARG A 67 20.23 -6.38 17.32
CA ARG A 67 21.27 -6.25 18.36
C ARG A 67 20.59 -5.91 19.68
N THR A 68 20.36 -6.88 20.52
CA THR A 68 19.72 -6.68 21.84
C THR A 68 20.66 -6.09 22.85
N HIS A 69 21.95 -6.47 22.81
CA HIS A 69 22.98 -6.03 23.75
C HIS A 69 24.26 -5.62 23.02
N ASP A 70 25.01 -4.70 23.60
CA ASP A 70 26.36 -4.37 23.20
C ASP A 70 27.38 -5.42 23.70
N ARG A 71 28.66 -5.24 23.36
CA ARG A 71 29.74 -6.14 23.77
C ARG A 71 29.99 -6.17 25.30
N TYR A 72 29.45 -5.22 26.03
CA TYR A 72 29.60 -5.13 27.49
C TYR A 72 28.39 -5.66 28.26
N GLY A 73 27.35 -6.13 27.53
CA GLY A 73 26.10 -6.64 28.11
C GLY A 73 25.05 -5.55 28.41
N HIS A 74 25.27 -4.31 28.00
CA HIS A 74 24.24 -3.28 28.09
C HIS A 74 23.18 -3.51 27.02
N ARG A 75 21.91 -3.38 27.41
CA ARG A 75 20.79 -3.55 26.49
C ARG A 75 20.64 -2.32 25.59
N VAL A 76 20.70 -2.51 24.27
CA VAL A 76 20.64 -1.44 23.26
C VAL A 76 19.39 -1.53 22.39
N ASP A 77 18.85 -2.71 22.16
CA ASP A 77 17.64 -2.96 21.35
C ASP A 77 17.67 -2.22 20.00
N GLU A 78 18.73 -2.41 19.24
CA GLU A 78 18.93 -1.77 17.93
C GLU A 78 18.81 -2.78 16.80
N VAL A 79 18.42 -2.31 15.61
CA VAL A 79 18.33 -3.11 14.39
C VAL A 79 19.29 -2.52 13.36
N GLU A 80 20.17 -3.37 12.85
CA GLU A 80 21.06 -3.04 11.76
C GLU A 80 20.39 -3.39 10.43
N PHE A 81 20.39 -2.46 9.51
CA PHE A 81 19.91 -2.64 8.15
C PHE A 81 21.06 -2.63 7.15
N HIS A 82 20.88 -3.29 6.01
CA HIS A 82 21.80 -3.18 4.89
C HIS A 82 21.89 -1.71 4.43
N PRO A 83 23.07 -1.17 4.02
CA PRO A 83 23.20 0.22 3.58
C PRO A 83 22.23 0.65 2.49
N TYR A 84 21.85 -0.25 1.59
CA TYR A 84 20.90 0.04 0.53
C TYR A 84 19.45 0.16 1.01
N TRP A 85 19.06 -0.46 2.14
CA TRP A 85 17.79 -0.15 2.76
C TRP A 85 17.70 1.33 3.16
N HIS A 86 18.78 1.88 3.70
CA HIS A 86 18.87 3.31 4.02
C HIS A 86 18.77 4.18 2.76
N ARG A 87 19.36 3.75 1.62
CA ARG A 87 19.21 4.46 0.35
C ARG A 87 17.75 4.49 -0.13
N LEU A 88 17.05 3.36 -0.02
CA LEU A 88 15.64 3.28 -0.39
C LEU A 88 14.77 4.24 0.45
N VAL A 89 14.97 4.25 1.77
CA VAL A 89 14.23 5.13 2.70
C VAL A 89 14.61 6.60 2.51
N ASP A 90 15.89 6.91 2.39
CA ASP A 90 16.37 8.29 2.13
C ASP A 90 15.75 8.86 0.86
N THR A 91 15.76 8.09 -0.23
CA THR A 91 15.10 8.48 -1.48
C THR A 91 13.60 8.73 -1.25
N ALA A 92 12.89 7.80 -0.60
CA ALA A 92 11.48 7.97 -0.32
C ALA A 92 11.18 9.24 0.50
N VAL A 93 12.00 9.56 1.50
CA VAL A 93 11.85 10.77 2.32
C VAL A 93 12.15 12.03 1.51
N ARG A 94 13.24 12.07 0.75
CA ARG A 94 13.64 13.23 -0.07
C ARG A 94 12.61 13.58 -1.14
N TYR A 95 11.98 12.58 -1.77
CA TYR A 95 10.90 12.78 -2.73
C TYR A 95 9.52 12.99 -2.06
N GLY A 96 9.44 12.99 -0.71
CA GLY A 96 8.25 13.33 0.04
C GLY A 96 7.17 12.25 0.07
N LEU A 97 7.55 10.96 -0.03
CA LEU A 97 6.63 9.83 -0.03
C LEU A 97 6.04 9.53 1.37
N HIS A 98 6.67 10.06 2.42
CA HIS A 98 6.23 9.99 3.82
C HIS A 98 5.22 11.10 4.13
N ALA A 99 5.29 11.75 5.28
CA ALA A 99 4.31 12.75 5.72
C ALA A 99 4.43 14.14 5.04
N ALA A 100 5.32 14.35 4.06
CA ALA A 100 5.51 15.64 3.40
C ALA A 100 4.21 16.30 2.86
N PRO A 101 3.23 15.56 2.25
CA PRO A 101 2.02 16.20 1.73
C PRO A 101 1.12 16.84 2.81
N TRP A 102 1.29 16.49 4.09
CA TRP A 102 0.54 17.13 5.18
C TRP A 102 0.97 18.58 5.45
N ALA A 103 2.17 18.95 4.99
CA ALA A 103 2.72 20.31 5.05
C ALA A 103 2.75 20.98 3.67
N ASP A 104 2.05 20.44 2.66
CA ASP A 104 2.03 20.95 1.28
C ASP A 104 0.61 21.38 0.92
N ASP A 105 0.38 22.68 0.77
CA ASP A 105 -0.93 23.26 0.48
C ASP A 105 -1.30 23.23 -1.01
N ARG A 106 -0.44 22.68 -1.88
CA ARG A 106 -0.72 22.60 -3.32
C ARG A 106 -1.86 21.61 -3.60
N PRO A 107 -2.78 21.94 -4.54
CA PRO A 107 -3.83 21.02 -4.96
C PRO A 107 -3.25 19.66 -5.40
N GLY A 108 -3.84 18.57 -4.96
CA GLY A 108 -3.41 17.23 -5.32
C GLY A 108 -2.10 16.76 -4.66
N ALA A 109 -1.67 17.36 -3.55
CA ALA A 109 -0.42 16.98 -2.87
C ALA A 109 -0.41 15.50 -2.42
N HIS A 110 -1.54 14.98 -1.92
CA HIS A 110 -1.68 13.58 -1.55
C HIS A 110 -1.72 12.66 -2.78
N THR A 111 -2.33 13.11 -3.88
CA THR A 111 -2.30 12.39 -5.17
C THR A 111 -0.89 12.34 -5.75
N ALA A 112 -0.13 13.45 -5.72
CA ALA A 112 1.27 13.49 -6.12
C ALA A 112 2.13 12.52 -5.30
N ARG A 113 1.93 12.51 -3.98
CA ARG A 113 2.57 11.54 -3.08
C ARG A 113 2.21 10.10 -3.43
N ALA A 114 0.93 9.82 -3.70
CA ALA A 114 0.46 8.50 -4.06
C ALA A 114 1.10 8.00 -5.37
N ALA A 115 1.23 8.87 -6.38
CA ALA A 115 1.91 8.56 -7.63
C ALA A 115 3.39 8.22 -7.41
N LYS A 116 4.10 8.99 -6.59
CA LYS A 116 5.50 8.71 -6.24
C LYS A 116 5.64 7.42 -5.45
N PHE A 117 4.72 7.14 -4.52
CA PHE A 117 4.71 5.88 -3.76
C PHE A 117 4.47 4.67 -4.68
N TYR A 118 3.57 4.80 -5.66
CA TYR A 118 3.33 3.80 -6.70
C TYR A 118 4.57 3.51 -7.54
N VAL A 119 5.30 4.54 -7.94
CA VAL A 119 6.53 4.42 -8.74
C VAL A 119 7.66 3.79 -7.93
N TRP A 120 7.95 4.33 -6.74
CA TRP A 120 9.07 3.89 -5.91
C TRP A 120 8.84 2.53 -5.26
N GLY A 121 7.59 2.18 -4.97
CA GLY A 121 7.20 0.86 -4.47
C GLY A 121 7.51 -0.30 -5.41
N GLN A 122 7.70 -0.04 -6.72
CA GLN A 122 8.12 -1.05 -7.69
C GLN A 122 9.57 -1.49 -7.54
N VAL A 123 10.43 -0.65 -6.95
CA VAL A 123 11.82 -1.00 -6.67
C VAL A 123 11.90 -2.08 -5.57
N GLU A 124 11.21 -1.83 -4.45
CA GLU A 124 11.22 -2.73 -3.30
C GLU A 124 10.06 -2.37 -2.34
N ALA A 125 9.34 -3.36 -1.84
CA ALA A 125 8.14 -3.11 -1.06
C ALA A 125 8.38 -2.96 0.45
N GLY A 126 9.48 -3.50 1.00
CA GLY A 126 9.71 -3.53 2.45
C GLY A 126 9.96 -2.15 3.06
N HIS A 127 10.75 -1.32 2.40
CA HIS A 127 11.03 0.04 2.87
C HIS A 127 9.80 0.95 2.86
N THR A 128 8.78 0.63 2.06
CA THR A 128 7.54 1.44 1.99
C THR A 128 6.71 1.37 3.27
N CYS A 129 6.92 0.35 4.12
CA CYS A 129 6.18 0.18 5.37
C CYS A 129 6.38 1.35 6.35
N PRO A 130 7.61 1.70 6.79
CA PRO A 130 7.83 2.89 7.64
C PRO A 130 7.42 4.20 6.97
N ILE A 131 7.55 4.31 5.65
CA ILE A 131 7.10 5.47 4.86
C ILE A 131 5.58 5.63 4.97
N SER A 132 4.83 4.55 4.78
CA SER A 132 3.37 4.53 4.93
C SER A 132 2.92 4.85 6.36
N MET A 133 3.56 4.25 7.37
CA MET A 133 3.22 4.52 8.76
C MET A 133 3.49 5.98 9.15
N THR A 134 4.58 6.57 8.65
CA THR A 134 4.91 7.98 8.88
C THR A 134 3.88 8.92 8.24
N TYR A 135 3.46 8.64 7.00
CA TYR A 135 2.36 9.35 6.35
C TYR A 135 1.06 9.28 7.17
N ALA A 136 0.72 8.08 7.61
CA ALA A 136 -0.53 7.79 8.26
C ALA A 136 -0.61 8.29 9.72
N ALA A 137 0.52 8.53 10.39
CA ALA A 137 0.56 8.97 11.79
C ALA A 137 0.00 10.38 12.00
N VAL A 138 0.19 11.28 11.03
CA VAL A 138 -0.15 12.70 11.16
C VAL A 138 -1.62 12.95 11.49
N PRO A 139 -2.63 12.42 10.76
CA PRO A 139 -4.03 12.70 11.08
C PRO A 139 -4.44 12.18 12.47
N ALA A 140 -3.85 11.09 12.95
CA ALA A 140 -4.09 10.63 14.32
C ALA A 140 -3.46 11.56 15.36
N LEU A 141 -2.24 12.07 15.13
CA LEU A 141 -1.56 13.02 16.03
C LEU A 141 -2.31 14.34 16.16
N ARG A 142 -2.96 14.81 15.11
CA ARG A 142 -3.76 16.05 15.11
C ARG A 142 -4.94 16.02 16.10
N ALA A 143 -5.31 14.83 16.63
CA ALA A 143 -6.25 14.71 17.73
C ALA A 143 -5.70 15.28 19.07
N THR A 144 -4.39 15.56 19.16
CA THR A 144 -3.73 16.20 20.32
C THR A 144 -2.82 17.32 19.80
N PRO A 145 -3.30 18.59 19.80
CA PRO A 145 -2.60 19.71 19.16
C PRO A 145 -1.14 19.88 19.61
N ASP A 146 -0.84 19.78 20.91
CA ASP A 146 0.51 19.93 21.44
C ASP A 146 1.49 18.87 20.91
N LEU A 147 1.01 17.63 20.72
CA LEU A 147 1.80 16.56 20.12
C LEU A 147 1.96 16.77 18.62
N ALA A 148 0.91 17.23 17.93
CA ALA A 148 0.99 17.55 16.51
C ALA A 148 1.99 18.69 16.28
N GLU A 149 1.91 19.80 17.00
CA GLU A 149 2.84 20.93 16.89
C GLU A 149 4.30 20.50 17.09
N ARG A 150 4.56 19.57 18.01
CA ARG A 150 5.90 19.08 18.28
C ARG A 150 6.44 18.13 17.23
N TYR A 151 5.63 17.21 16.72
CA TYR A 151 6.11 16.07 15.93
C TYR A 151 5.82 16.19 14.42
N GLU A 152 4.71 16.82 14.02
CA GLU A 152 4.31 16.90 12.61
C GLU A 152 5.35 17.61 11.72
N PRO A 153 5.98 18.73 12.12
CA PRO A 153 7.01 19.38 11.31
C PRO A 153 8.20 18.48 11.04
N LEU A 154 8.60 17.67 12.02
CA LEU A 154 9.72 16.73 11.90
C LEU A 154 9.35 15.47 11.09
N LEU A 155 8.11 15.00 11.21
CA LEU A 155 7.59 13.88 10.42
C LEU A 155 7.41 14.26 8.94
N SER A 156 7.13 15.54 8.66
CA SER A 156 6.92 16.07 7.31
C SER A 156 8.22 16.57 6.64
N ALA A 157 9.30 16.68 7.39
CA ALA A 157 10.60 17.15 6.88
C ALA A 157 11.18 16.17 5.86
N ARG A 158 11.62 16.65 4.70
CA ARG A 158 12.26 15.84 3.65
C ARG A 158 13.72 15.51 3.97
N GLU A 159 13.98 15.18 5.23
CA GLU A 159 15.29 14.86 5.78
C GLU A 159 15.26 13.48 6.45
N TYR A 160 16.04 12.54 5.91
CA TYR A 160 16.22 11.23 6.53
C TYR A 160 17.36 11.29 7.56
N ASP A 161 17.00 11.21 8.83
CA ASP A 161 17.94 11.30 9.94
C ASP A 161 17.88 10.03 10.80
N PHE A 162 18.58 8.97 10.38
CA PHE A 162 18.58 7.68 11.05
C PHE A 162 19.36 7.71 12.37
N GLY A 163 18.99 6.80 13.28
CA GLY A 163 19.63 6.60 14.58
C GLY A 163 18.76 7.06 15.75
N LEU A 164 18.86 6.33 16.85
CA LEU A 164 18.03 6.56 18.04
C LEU A 164 18.62 7.69 18.88
N ARG A 165 18.02 8.85 18.77
CA ARG A 165 18.30 10.06 19.56
C ARG A 165 16.96 10.66 20.02
N GLU A 166 17.01 11.61 20.95
CA GLU A 166 15.85 12.39 21.34
C GLU A 166 15.22 13.05 20.10
N PRO A 167 13.90 12.84 19.84
CA PRO A 167 13.26 13.29 18.61
C PRO A 167 13.42 14.79 18.32
N GLY A 168 13.37 15.66 19.32
CA GLY A 168 13.52 17.10 19.15
C GLY A 168 14.93 17.56 18.70
N THR A 169 15.94 16.67 18.74
CA THR A 169 17.29 16.95 18.27
C THR A 169 17.54 16.52 16.83
N LYS A 170 16.54 15.90 16.18
CA LYS A 170 16.63 15.36 14.83
C LYS A 170 16.08 16.33 13.79
N ARG A 171 16.55 16.17 12.55
CA ARG A 171 16.09 16.99 11.41
C ARG A 171 14.85 16.40 10.74
N GLY A 172 14.60 15.11 10.91
CA GLY A 172 13.45 14.40 10.41
C GLY A 172 13.18 13.13 11.21
N LEU A 173 11.93 12.71 11.28
CA LEU A 173 11.48 11.55 12.05
C LEU A 173 10.74 10.54 11.17
N ILE A 174 10.82 9.28 11.60
CA ILE A 174 10.03 8.18 11.06
C ILE A 174 9.11 7.68 12.18
N ALA A 175 7.82 7.52 11.85
CA ALA A 175 6.84 6.96 12.77
C ALA A 175 6.55 5.49 12.49
N GLY A 176 6.21 4.76 13.55
CA GLY A 176 5.72 3.39 13.50
C GLY A 176 4.34 3.24 14.13
N MET A 177 3.79 2.05 14.02
CA MET A 177 2.51 1.67 14.62
C MET A 177 2.60 0.28 15.24
N SER A 178 1.99 0.09 16.41
CA SER A 178 2.07 -1.17 17.15
C SER A 178 0.74 -1.46 17.85
N MET A 179 -0.12 -2.27 17.24
CA MET A 179 -1.48 -2.55 17.76
C MET A 179 -1.70 -4.01 18.15
N THR A 180 -1.25 -4.95 17.31
CA THR A 180 -1.50 -6.39 17.48
C THR A 180 -0.77 -6.95 18.68
N GLU A 181 -1.46 -7.73 19.51
CA GLU A 181 -0.90 -8.53 20.61
C GLU A 181 -0.94 -10.03 20.27
N LYS A 182 -0.40 -10.88 21.14
CA LYS A 182 -0.30 -12.35 20.91
C LYS A 182 -1.67 -13.01 20.67
N GLN A 183 -2.74 -12.53 21.32
CA GLN A 183 -4.09 -13.05 21.15
C GLN A 183 -4.73 -12.67 19.80
N GLY A 184 -4.19 -11.69 19.09
CA GLY A 184 -4.66 -11.31 17.75
C GLY A 184 -4.71 -9.80 17.52
N GLY A 185 -4.89 -9.41 16.24
CA GLY A 185 -4.98 -8.02 15.80
C GLY A 185 -6.35 -7.62 15.26
N SER A 186 -7.22 -8.58 14.95
CA SER A 186 -8.56 -8.30 14.42
C SER A 186 -9.51 -7.74 15.47
N ASP A 187 -9.38 -8.18 16.73
CA ASP A 187 -10.12 -7.66 17.88
C ASP A 187 -9.17 -6.92 18.85
N VAL A 188 -8.77 -5.72 18.47
CA VAL A 188 -7.86 -4.88 19.27
C VAL A 188 -8.45 -4.45 20.61
N ARG A 189 -9.78 -4.59 20.82
CA ARG A 189 -10.42 -4.29 22.10
C ARG A 189 -10.07 -5.30 23.18
N ALA A 190 -9.67 -6.50 22.77
CA ALA A 190 -9.17 -7.56 23.64
C ALA A 190 -7.70 -7.36 24.05
N ASN A 191 -7.05 -6.26 23.68
CA ASN A 191 -5.69 -5.94 24.06
C ASN A 191 -5.55 -5.87 25.58
N THR A 192 -4.44 -6.40 26.09
CA THR A 192 -4.12 -6.54 27.51
C THR A 192 -3.01 -5.60 28.00
N THR A 193 -2.26 -4.98 27.09
CA THR A 193 -1.29 -3.92 27.42
C THR A 193 -1.99 -2.83 28.21
N THR A 194 -1.46 -2.46 29.37
CA THR A 194 -2.02 -1.43 30.25
C THR A 194 -1.24 -0.13 30.17
N ALA A 195 -1.91 0.97 30.44
CA ALA A 195 -1.32 2.31 30.57
C ALA A 195 -1.78 2.94 31.87
N VAL A 196 -0.86 3.23 32.78
CA VAL A 196 -1.14 3.83 34.10
C VAL A 196 -0.73 5.31 34.06
N PRO A 197 -1.64 6.26 34.41
CA PRO A 197 -1.32 7.67 34.46
C PRO A 197 -0.19 7.96 35.47
N HIS A 198 0.68 8.92 35.13
CA HIS A 198 1.78 9.40 35.95
C HIS A 198 1.62 10.89 36.27
N ALA A 199 2.22 11.37 37.34
CA ALA A 199 2.04 12.73 37.86
C ALA A 199 2.55 13.83 36.90
N ASP A 200 3.42 13.49 35.94
CA ASP A 200 3.97 14.39 34.92
C ASP A 200 3.10 14.51 33.66
N GLY A 201 1.89 13.95 33.67
CA GLY A 201 0.97 13.94 32.54
C GLY A 201 1.25 12.83 31.50
N SER A 202 2.31 12.06 31.69
CA SER A 202 2.59 10.87 30.88
C SER A 202 1.88 9.63 31.40
N HIS A 203 2.03 8.52 30.73
CA HIS A 203 1.56 7.21 31.16
C HIS A 203 2.72 6.20 31.14
N ARG A 204 2.63 5.19 32.01
CA ARG A 204 3.54 4.05 32.03
C ARG A 204 2.84 2.85 31.43
N LEU A 205 3.36 2.37 30.28
CA LEU A 205 2.80 1.24 29.56
C LEU A 205 3.51 -0.05 29.95
N THR A 206 2.73 -1.08 30.26
CA THR A 206 3.24 -2.44 30.55
C THR A 206 2.45 -3.46 29.74
N GLY A 207 3.16 -4.33 29.03
CA GLY A 207 2.55 -5.34 28.16
C GLY A 207 3.43 -5.70 26.97
N HIS A 208 2.82 -6.10 25.85
CA HIS A 208 3.55 -6.57 24.68
C HIS A 208 2.86 -6.19 23.38
N LYS A 209 3.63 -6.21 22.28
CA LYS A 209 3.10 -6.20 20.92
C LYS A 209 3.76 -7.30 20.08
N TRP A 210 2.94 -7.89 19.20
CA TRP A 210 3.33 -9.10 18.46
C TRP A 210 3.86 -8.82 17.04
N PHE A 211 3.48 -7.69 16.46
CA PHE A 211 3.98 -7.19 15.18
C PHE A 211 4.24 -5.69 15.31
N THR A 212 5.49 -5.31 15.53
CA THR A 212 5.96 -3.92 15.50
C THR A 212 6.92 -3.78 14.34
N SER A 213 6.41 -3.24 13.23
CA SER A 213 7.23 -3.00 12.04
C SER A 213 8.12 -1.79 12.22
N ALA A 214 9.28 -1.78 11.56
CA ALA A 214 10.29 -0.74 11.63
C ALA A 214 10.59 -0.31 13.08
N PRO A 215 11.05 -1.23 13.96
CA PRO A 215 11.22 -0.98 15.39
C PRO A 215 12.28 0.09 15.70
N MET A 216 13.02 0.56 14.70
CA MET A 216 13.94 1.69 14.76
C MET A 216 13.27 3.04 14.44
N SER A 217 11.94 3.08 14.22
CA SER A 217 11.20 4.34 14.11
C SER A 217 11.36 5.18 15.39
N ASP A 218 11.37 6.49 15.23
CA ASP A 218 11.64 7.43 16.33
C ASP A 218 10.48 7.48 17.33
N VAL A 219 9.25 7.39 16.81
CA VAL A 219 8.01 7.43 17.57
C VAL A 219 7.04 6.35 17.10
N PHE A 220 6.17 5.90 18.01
CA PHE A 220 5.15 4.90 17.72
C PHE A 220 3.78 5.35 18.20
N LEU A 221 2.74 5.07 17.42
CA LEU A 221 1.36 5.04 17.91
C LEU A 221 1.00 3.62 18.32
N THR A 222 0.44 3.48 19.53
CA THR A 222 0.03 2.19 20.08
C THR A 222 -1.29 2.28 20.86
N LEU A 223 -1.93 1.12 21.07
CA LEU A 223 -3.13 1.01 21.88
C LEU A 223 -2.81 0.31 23.19
N ALA A 224 -3.34 0.87 24.30
CA ALA A 224 -3.26 0.27 25.62
C ALA A 224 -4.52 0.58 26.45
N GLN A 225 -4.81 -0.28 27.44
CA GLN A 225 -5.92 -0.10 28.38
C GLN A 225 -5.51 0.94 29.44
N ALA A 226 -6.14 2.10 29.39
CA ALA A 226 -6.09 3.12 30.43
C ALA A 226 -7.29 2.98 31.37
N PRO A 227 -7.36 3.71 32.53
CA PRO A 227 -8.51 3.65 33.42
C PRO A 227 -9.87 3.91 32.75
N GLY A 228 -9.93 4.82 31.78
CA GLY A 228 -11.14 5.11 30.99
C GLY A 228 -11.37 4.16 29.80
N GLY A 229 -10.51 3.15 29.59
CA GLY A 229 -10.64 2.16 28.52
C GLY A 229 -9.51 2.19 27.48
N LEU A 230 -9.69 1.47 26.36
CA LEU A 230 -8.68 1.34 25.33
C LEU A 230 -8.39 2.70 24.67
N SER A 231 -7.17 3.17 24.81
CA SER A 231 -6.70 4.51 24.45
C SER A 231 -5.51 4.44 23.51
N CYS A 232 -5.27 5.51 22.73
CA CYS A 232 -4.12 5.64 21.84
C CYS A 232 -3.00 6.42 22.53
N PHE A 233 -1.76 5.99 22.35
CA PHE A 233 -0.58 6.62 22.94
C PHE A 233 0.52 6.82 21.92
N LEU A 234 1.22 7.96 22.03
CA LEU A 234 2.50 8.20 21.36
C LEU A 234 3.65 7.79 22.28
N LEU A 235 4.54 6.95 21.80
CA LEU A 235 5.75 6.51 22.52
C LEU A 235 7.00 6.82 21.69
N PRO A 236 7.91 7.69 22.13
CA PRO A 236 9.22 7.83 21.50
C PRO A 236 10.15 6.67 21.94
N ARG A 237 11.11 6.31 21.10
CA ARG A 237 12.17 5.35 21.44
C ARG A 237 13.21 5.93 22.40
N VAL A 238 13.41 7.23 22.35
CA VAL A 238 14.31 7.98 23.26
C VAL A 238 13.51 9.09 23.90
N LEU A 239 13.60 9.18 25.23
CA LEU A 239 12.86 10.15 26.02
C LEU A 239 13.50 11.56 25.94
N PRO A 240 12.78 12.62 26.37
CA PRO A 240 13.32 13.99 26.35
C PRO A 240 14.59 14.20 27.16
N ASP A 241 14.86 13.37 28.15
CA ASP A 241 16.09 13.37 28.95
C ASP A 241 17.26 12.63 28.29
N GLY A 242 17.07 12.11 27.07
CA GLY A 242 18.04 11.34 26.32
C GLY A 242 18.13 9.85 26.72
N SER A 243 17.38 9.40 27.69
CA SER A 243 17.34 7.99 28.10
C SER A 243 16.54 7.13 27.11
N ARG A 244 16.90 5.86 27.01
CA ARG A 244 16.13 4.89 26.21
C ARG A 244 14.80 4.59 26.88
N ASN A 245 13.71 4.78 26.15
CA ASN A 245 12.39 4.33 26.59
C ASN A 245 12.39 2.80 26.73
N PRO A 246 11.88 2.21 27.84
CA PRO A 246 11.92 0.76 28.07
C PRO A 246 10.98 -0.02 27.12
N ILE A 247 11.25 0.05 25.83
CA ILE A 247 10.64 -0.71 24.74
C ILE A 247 11.63 -1.80 24.35
N ARG A 248 11.36 -3.05 24.76
CA ARG A 248 12.29 -4.18 24.65
C ARG A 248 11.99 -5.01 23.41
N LEU A 249 12.95 -5.05 22.49
CA LEU A 249 12.86 -5.91 21.30
C LEU A 249 13.24 -7.34 21.67
N GLN A 250 12.33 -8.30 21.43
CA GLN A 250 12.55 -9.71 21.81
C GLN A 250 13.15 -10.50 20.64
N ARG A 251 12.58 -10.38 19.45
CA ARG A 251 13.09 -10.99 18.22
C ARG A 251 12.50 -10.32 17.00
N LEU A 252 13.09 -10.53 15.82
CA LEU A 252 12.51 -10.20 14.52
C LEU A 252 11.77 -11.42 13.96
N LYS A 253 10.67 -11.15 13.25
CA LYS A 253 9.90 -12.19 12.55
C LYS A 253 10.67 -12.66 11.30
N ASP A 254 10.77 -13.97 11.11
CA ASP A 254 11.11 -14.58 9.82
C ASP A 254 9.84 -14.64 8.96
N LYS A 255 9.81 -13.92 7.84
CA LYS A 255 8.61 -13.68 7.04
C LYS A 255 8.76 -14.26 5.64
N LEU A 256 7.64 -14.56 4.99
CA LEU A 256 7.59 -14.99 3.59
C LEU A 256 8.21 -13.95 2.65
N GLY A 257 7.80 -12.70 2.77
CA GLY A 257 8.28 -11.53 2.04
C GLY A 257 8.51 -10.35 2.98
N ASN A 258 8.66 -9.14 2.43
CA ASN A 258 8.94 -7.93 3.19
C ASN A 258 10.21 -8.08 4.07
N LYS A 259 11.21 -8.78 3.52
CA LYS A 259 12.37 -9.22 4.28
C LYS A 259 13.30 -8.07 4.65
N SER A 260 13.37 -7.04 3.83
CA SER A 260 14.15 -5.83 4.11
C SER A 260 13.60 -5.02 5.29
N ASN A 261 12.30 -5.16 5.59
CA ASN A 261 11.66 -4.49 6.72
C ASN A 261 11.74 -5.36 7.97
N ALA A 262 12.27 -4.81 9.07
CA ALA A 262 12.22 -5.46 10.37
C ALA A 262 10.80 -5.44 10.94
N SER A 263 10.33 -6.57 11.47
CA SER A 263 9.07 -6.67 12.22
C SER A 263 9.35 -7.38 13.53
N ALA A 264 9.26 -6.65 14.65
CA ALA A 264 9.67 -7.11 15.97
C ALA A 264 8.50 -7.60 16.83
N GLU A 265 8.79 -8.54 17.71
CA GLU A 265 8.03 -8.77 18.94
C GLU A 265 8.64 -7.87 20.01
N ILE A 266 7.80 -7.11 20.71
CA ILE A 266 8.27 -6.17 21.71
C ILE A 266 7.54 -6.33 23.04
N GLU A 267 8.19 -5.89 24.13
CA GLU A 267 7.60 -5.76 25.44
C GLU A 267 7.80 -4.33 25.96
N TYR A 268 6.77 -3.81 26.62
CA TYR A 268 6.80 -2.55 27.34
C TYR A 268 7.04 -2.81 28.83
N GLU A 269 8.18 -2.36 29.35
CA GLU A 269 8.56 -2.50 30.76
C GLU A 269 8.41 -1.16 31.49
N GLY A 270 7.18 -0.64 31.57
CA GLY A 270 6.93 0.70 32.08
C GLY A 270 7.31 1.79 31.09
N ALA A 271 7.14 1.52 29.79
CA ALA A 271 7.46 2.48 28.74
C ALA A 271 6.62 3.76 28.87
N THR A 272 7.28 4.90 28.70
CA THR A 272 6.64 6.21 28.80
C THR A 272 5.93 6.55 27.49
N GLY A 273 4.66 6.95 27.59
CA GLY A 273 3.86 7.42 26.47
C GLY A 273 2.93 8.57 26.84
N TRP A 274 2.49 9.30 25.84
CA TRP A 274 1.54 10.41 25.97
C TRP A 274 0.24 10.07 25.26
N LEU A 275 -0.88 10.38 25.90
CA LEU A 275 -2.22 10.13 25.34
C LEU A 275 -2.41 10.92 24.03
N VAL A 276 -2.95 10.24 23.02
CA VAL A 276 -3.35 10.83 21.76
C VAL A 276 -4.87 10.78 21.64
N GLY A 277 -5.51 11.93 21.53
CA GLY A 277 -6.95 12.07 21.56
C GLY A 277 -7.51 11.90 22.96
N GLU A 278 -8.71 11.35 23.06
CA GLU A 278 -9.44 11.17 24.33
C GLU A 278 -9.22 9.77 24.91
N GLU A 279 -9.14 9.68 26.23
CA GLU A 279 -9.06 8.40 26.94
C GLU A 279 -10.32 7.55 26.67
N GLY A 280 -10.14 6.25 26.47
CA GLY A 280 -11.21 5.33 26.09
C GLY A 280 -11.64 5.38 24.62
N ARG A 281 -11.06 6.29 23.82
CA ARG A 281 -11.36 6.46 22.39
C ARG A 281 -10.21 6.07 21.45
N GLY A 282 -9.35 5.17 21.89
CA GLY A 282 -8.18 4.78 21.12
C GLY A 282 -8.48 4.20 19.73
N VAL A 283 -9.56 3.41 19.57
CA VAL A 283 -9.94 2.86 18.28
C VAL A 283 -10.38 3.96 17.28
N PRO A 284 -11.30 4.89 17.62
CA PRO A 284 -11.60 6.01 16.74
C PRO A 284 -10.36 6.83 16.34
N THR A 285 -9.45 7.08 17.26
CA THR A 285 -8.22 7.84 17.01
C THR A 285 -7.29 7.12 16.04
N ILE A 286 -7.00 5.83 16.27
CA ILE A 286 -6.06 5.08 15.44
C ILE A 286 -6.65 4.71 14.06
N ILE A 287 -7.97 4.71 13.90
CA ILE A 287 -8.61 4.39 12.61
C ILE A 287 -8.28 5.43 11.53
N GLU A 288 -7.99 6.67 11.91
CA GLU A 288 -7.53 7.70 10.97
C GLU A 288 -6.19 7.29 10.36
N MET A 289 -5.27 6.76 11.17
CA MET A 289 -4.03 6.18 10.68
C MET A 289 -4.28 4.97 9.77
N VAL A 290 -5.16 4.05 10.18
CA VAL A 290 -5.49 2.84 9.42
C VAL A 290 -6.12 3.15 8.06
N ASN A 291 -6.91 4.21 7.94
CA ASN A 291 -7.48 4.63 6.66
C ASN A 291 -6.39 5.03 5.66
N MET A 292 -5.33 5.73 6.12
CA MET A 292 -4.22 6.13 5.26
C MET A 292 -3.34 4.94 4.86
N THR A 293 -3.04 4.04 5.79
CA THR A 293 -2.28 2.82 5.47
C THR A 293 -3.06 1.88 4.53
N ARG A 294 -4.40 1.86 4.57
CA ARG A 294 -5.23 1.12 3.60
C ARG A 294 -5.16 1.69 2.20
N LEU A 295 -5.09 3.02 2.05
CA LEU A 295 -4.81 3.66 0.77
C LEU A 295 -3.47 3.15 0.22
N ASP A 296 -2.44 3.17 1.04
CA ASP A 296 -1.10 2.70 0.66
C ASP A 296 -1.05 1.20 0.35
N CYS A 297 -1.82 0.36 1.04
CA CYS A 297 -1.98 -1.05 0.67
C CYS A 297 -2.58 -1.20 -0.74
N THR A 298 -3.57 -0.38 -1.08
CA THR A 298 -4.20 -0.40 -2.41
C THR A 298 -3.23 0.08 -3.49
N ILE A 299 -2.49 1.17 -3.23
CA ILE A 299 -1.46 1.69 -4.12
C ILE A 299 -0.32 0.67 -4.28
N GLY A 300 0.16 0.07 -3.18
CA GLY A 300 1.22 -0.93 -3.21
C GLY A 300 0.84 -2.20 -3.98
N ALA A 301 -0.42 -2.65 -3.88
CA ALA A 301 -0.91 -3.77 -4.68
C ALA A 301 -0.96 -3.42 -6.17
N ALA A 302 -1.46 -2.23 -6.54
CA ALA A 302 -1.47 -1.74 -7.92
C ALA A 302 -0.05 -1.58 -8.49
N SER A 303 0.87 -1.03 -7.70
CA SER A 303 2.31 -0.92 -7.98
C SER A 303 2.95 -2.27 -8.29
N GLY A 304 2.69 -3.29 -7.46
CA GLY A 304 3.18 -4.65 -7.68
C GLY A 304 2.58 -5.31 -8.93
N MET A 305 1.30 -5.08 -9.23
CA MET A 305 0.68 -5.56 -10.47
C MET A 305 1.34 -4.90 -11.69
N ARG A 306 1.60 -3.60 -11.66
CA ARG A 306 2.28 -2.89 -12.74
C ARG A 306 3.69 -3.43 -12.97
N TYR A 307 4.47 -3.61 -11.90
CA TYR A 307 5.79 -4.22 -11.98
C TYR A 307 5.75 -5.60 -12.65
N GLY A 308 4.85 -6.49 -12.19
CA GLY A 308 4.68 -7.83 -12.78
C GLY A 308 4.30 -7.78 -14.25
N THR A 309 3.36 -6.91 -14.62
CA THR A 309 2.91 -6.70 -16.00
C THR A 309 4.07 -6.25 -16.92
N VAL A 310 4.84 -5.24 -16.49
CA VAL A 310 5.97 -4.72 -17.28
C VAL A 310 7.06 -5.77 -17.47
N ARG A 311 7.37 -6.54 -16.42
CA ARG A 311 8.36 -7.63 -16.49
C ARG A 311 7.89 -8.76 -17.42
N ALA A 312 6.62 -9.16 -17.35
CA ALA A 312 6.04 -10.18 -18.24
C ALA A 312 6.04 -9.72 -19.69
N LEU A 313 5.64 -8.47 -19.96
CA LEU A 313 5.68 -7.87 -21.30
C LEU A 313 7.10 -7.78 -21.85
N HIS A 314 8.05 -7.28 -21.07
CA HIS A 314 9.45 -7.20 -21.47
C HIS A 314 10.00 -8.58 -21.85
N HIS A 315 9.75 -9.58 -21.02
CA HIS A 315 10.18 -10.95 -21.32
C HIS A 315 9.55 -11.48 -22.60
N ALA A 316 8.23 -11.36 -22.74
CA ALA A 316 7.50 -11.89 -23.89
C ALA A 316 7.86 -11.20 -25.22
N THR A 317 8.26 -9.94 -25.19
CA THR A 317 8.71 -9.17 -26.36
C THR A 317 10.05 -9.68 -26.88
N HIS A 318 10.97 -10.06 -26.02
CA HIS A 318 12.33 -10.44 -26.39
C HIS A 318 12.52 -11.96 -26.51
N ARG A 319 11.80 -12.76 -25.76
CA ARG A 319 11.89 -14.22 -25.78
C ARG A 319 11.14 -14.81 -26.95
N ARG A 320 11.77 -15.74 -27.68
CA ARG A 320 11.16 -16.43 -28.82
C ARG A 320 10.97 -17.92 -28.52
N ALA A 321 9.85 -18.48 -28.97
CA ALA A 321 9.56 -19.90 -29.00
C ALA A 321 8.64 -20.21 -30.18
N PHE A 322 8.70 -21.44 -30.70
CA PHE A 322 7.86 -21.89 -31.82
C PHE A 322 7.93 -20.96 -33.04
N GLY A 323 9.12 -20.38 -33.30
CA GLY A 323 9.37 -19.53 -34.48
C GLY A 323 8.95 -18.06 -34.37
N ALA A 324 8.30 -17.62 -33.25
CA ALA A 324 7.85 -16.24 -33.05
C ALA A 324 8.23 -15.71 -31.66
N ALA A 325 8.16 -14.38 -31.47
CA ALA A 325 8.24 -13.83 -30.11
C ALA A 325 7.04 -14.31 -29.27
N LEU A 326 7.22 -14.43 -27.97
CA LEU A 326 6.12 -14.90 -27.10
C LEU A 326 4.92 -13.93 -27.14
N VAL A 327 5.18 -12.64 -27.22
CA VAL A 327 4.14 -11.61 -27.34
C VAL A 327 3.27 -11.75 -28.60
N ASP A 328 3.79 -12.39 -29.65
CA ASP A 328 3.05 -12.65 -30.89
C ASP A 328 2.19 -13.92 -30.84
N GLN A 329 2.37 -14.76 -29.81
CA GLN A 329 1.59 -15.98 -29.64
C GLN A 329 0.17 -15.66 -29.12
N PRO A 330 -0.89 -16.16 -29.76
CA PRO A 330 -2.27 -15.76 -29.41
C PRO A 330 -2.64 -15.98 -27.94
N LEU A 331 -2.25 -17.11 -27.34
CA LEU A 331 -2.51 -17.40 -25.94
C LEU A 331 -1.76 -16.43 -25.01
N MET A 332 -0.47 -16.18 -25.28
CA MET A 332 0.33 -15.25 -24.50
C MET A 332 -0.20 -13.81 -24.59
N ARG A 333 -0.65 -13.40 -25.77
CA ARG A 333 -1.30 -12.08 -25.96
C ARG A 333 -2.54 -11.93 -25.09
N ASN A 334 -3.37 -12.97 -24.98
CA ASN A 334 -4.55 -12.93 -24.11
C ASN A 334 -4.14 -12.80 -22.64
N VAL A 335 -3.18 -13.60 -22.17
CA VAL A 335 -2.66 -13.53 -20.79
C VAL A 335 -2.10 -12.12 -20.48
N LEU A 336 -1.22 -11.61 -21.33
CA LEU A 336 -0.59 -10.30 -21.11
C LEU A 336 -1.62 -9.16 -21.12
N ALA A 337 -2.60 -9.21 -22.05
CA ALA A 337 -3.67 -8.22 -22.10
C ALA A 337 -4.54 -8.26 -20.83
N ASP A 338 -4.84 -9.45 -20.31
CA ASP A 338 -5.63 -9.62 -19.10
C ASP A 338 -4.89 -9.10 -17.86
N LEU A 339 -3.57 -9.30 -17.79
CA LEU A 339 -2.72 -8.70 -16.74
C LEU A 339 -2.70 -7.16 -16.82
N VAL A 340 -2.65 -6.58 -18.02
CA VAL A 340 -2.73 -5.12 -18.22
C VAL A 340 -4.08 -4.59 -17.74
N VAL A 341 -5.19 -5.22 -18.12
CA VAL A 341 -6.55 -4.83 -17.74
C VAL A 341 -6.70 -4.80 -16.22
N GLU A 342 -6.22 -5.83 -15.52
CA GLU A 342 -6.28 -5.91 -14.06
C GLU A 342 -5.41 -4.84 -13.39
N SER A 343 -4.18 -4.64 -13.88
CA SER A 343 -3.23 -3.64 -13.37
C SER A 343 -3.77 -2.22 -13.56
N GLU A 344 -4.31 -1.88 -14.73
CA GLU A 344 -4.85 -0.55 -15.00
C GLU A 344 -6.10 -0.28 -14.16
N ALA A 345 -6.99 -1.29 -14.00
CA ALA A 345 -8.15 -1.20 -13.11
C ALA A 345 -7.76 -0.95 -11.65
N ALA A 346 -6.67 -1.55 -11.17
CA ALA A 346 -6.13 -1.30 -9.84
C ALA A 346 -5.54 0.11 -9.71
N THR A 347 -4.83 0.59 -10.73
CA THR A 347 -4.20 1.92 -10.74
C THR A 347 -5.25 3.04 -10.72
N VAL A 348 -6.28 2.96 -11.57
CA VAL A 348 -7.30 4.03 -11.64
C VAL A 348 -8.08 4.16 -10.33
N VAL A 349 -8.40 3.05 -9.65
CA VAL A 349 -9.10 3.11 -8.36
C VAL A 349 -8.20 3.60 -7.23
N ALA A 350 -6.93 3.19 -7.20
CA ALA A 350 -5.97 3.66 -6.20
C ALA A 350 -5.77 5.17 -6.29
N MET A 351 -5.58 5.69 -7.49
CA MET A 351 -5.38 7.12 -7.74
C MET A 351 -6.68 7.93 -7.54
N ARG A 352 -7.86 7.37 -7.84
CA ARG A 352 -9.16 8.00 -7.54
C ARG A 352 -9.34 8.21 -6.04
N LEU A 353 -8.94 7.23 -5.22
CA LEU A 353 -9.03 7.32 -3.75
C LEU A 353 -7.97 8.27 -3.17
N ALA A 354 -6.81 8.41 -3.80
CA ALA A 354 -5.83 9.43 -3.46
C ALA A 354 -6.40 10.84 -3.72
N ALA A 355 -7.03 11.06 -4.88
CA ALA A 355 -7.71 12.33 -5.20
C ALA A 355 -8.89 12.62 -4.25
N ALA A 356 -9.65 11.59 -3.86
CA ALA A 356 -10.69 11.72 -2.85
C ALA A 356 -10.12 12.13 -1.48
N THR A 357 -8.86 11.76 -1.19
CA THR A 357 -8.19 12.18 0.04
C THR A 357 -7.86 13.67 0.00
N ASP A 358 -7.33 14.20 -1.11
CA ASP A 358 -7.09 15.65 -1.29
C ASP A 358 -8.39 16.44 -1.14
N ALA A 359 -9.46 16.05 -1.83
CA ALA A 359 -10.73 16.74 -1.79
C ALA A 359 -11.41 16.68 -0.41
N ALA A 360 -11.35 15.52 0.26
CA ALA A 360 -11.88 15.37 1.62
C ALA A 360 -11.16 16.27 2.63
N LEU A 361 -9.84 16.43 2.51
CA LEU A 361 -9.04 17.33 3.35
C LEU A 361 -9.32 18.80 3.04
N ALA A 362 -9.72 19.11 1.81
CA ALA A 362 -10.20 20.45 1.42
C ALA A 362 -11.65 20.73 1.88
N GLY A 363 -12.30 19.78 2.57
CA GLY A 363 -13.63 19.94 3.15
C GLY A 363 -14.79 19.44 2.29
N ASP A 364 -14.52 18.68 1.21
CA ASP A 364 -15.58 18.07 0.41
C ASP A 364 -16.19 16.87 1.17
N GLU A 365 -17.45 17.02 1.59
CA GLU A 365 -18.16 15.99 2.35
C GLU A 365 -18.49 14.77 1.49
N GLN A 366 -18.82 14.95 0.21
CA GLN A 366 -19.13 13.87 -0.72
C GLN A 366 -17.89 12.96 -0.91
N GLU A 367 -16.73 13.56 -1.10
CA GLU A 367 -15.47 12.85 -1.22
C GLU A 367 -15.03 12.19 0.10
N THR A 368 -15.34 12.82 1.23
CA THR A 368 -15.13 12.21 2.56
C THR A 368 -15.94 10.91 2.71
N LEU A 369 -17.20 10.93 2.29
CA LEU A 369 -18.11 9.78 2.34
C LEU A 369 -17.68 8.69 1.36
N LEU A 370 -17.37 9.06 0.12
CA LEU A 370 -16.86 8.14 -0.90
C LEU A 370 -15.57 7.45 -0.44
N ARG A 371 -14.60 8.24 0.05
CA ARG A 371 -13.32 7.74 0.55
C ARG A 371 -13.52 6.72 1.67
N ARG A 372 -14.40 7.00 2.64
CA ARG A 372 -14.64 6.12 3.79
C ARG A 372 -15.07 4.70 3.37
N LEU A 373 -15.98 4.58 2.41
CA LEU A 373 -16.46 3.30 1.90
C LEU A 373 -15.52 2.73 0.85
N GLY A 374 -15.07 3.56 -0.07
CA GLY A 374 -14.21 3.18 -1.19
C GLY A 374 -12.87 2.58 -0.76
N LEU A 375 -12.25 3.09 0.32
CA LEU A 375 -11.00 2.51 0.87
C LEU A 375 -11.20 1.08 1.38
N ALA A 376 -12.28 0.80 2.11
CA ALA A 376 -12.56 -0.55 2.61
C ALA A 376 -12.82 -1.54 1.46
N VAL A 377 -13.60 -1.11 0.46
CA VAL A 377 -13.94 -1.89 -0.74
C VAL A 377 -12.69 -2.17 -1.58
N SER A 378 -11.92 -1.14 -1.89
CA SER A 378 -10.76 -1.26 -2.79
C SER A 378 -9.60 -2.00 -2.14
N LYS A 379 -9.33 -1.75 -0.86
CA LYS A 379 -8.33 -2.52 -0.10
C LYS A 379 -8.66 -4.00 -0.09
N TYR A 380 -9.92 -4.36 0.13
CA TYR A 380 -10.35 -5.75 0.06
C TYR A 380 -10.02 -6.36 -1.30
N TRP A 381 -10.47 -5.75 -2.38
CA TRP A 381 -10.43 -6.35 -3.70
C TRP A 381 -9.05 -6.28 -4.35
N VAL A 382 -8.48 -5.09 -4.49
CA VAL A 382 -7.20 -4.88 -5.19
C VAL A 382 -6.08 -5.69 -4.55
N CYS A 383 -5.97 -5.65 -3.19
CA CYS A 383 -4.95 -6.42 -2.50
C CYS A 383 -5.17 -7.94 -2.63
N LYS A 384 -6.42 -8.40 -2.73
CA LYS A 384 -6.72 -9.82 -2.89
C LYS A 384 -6.41 -10.34 -4.30
N ARG A 385 -6.46 -9.48 -5.31
CA ARG A 385 -6.10 -9.83 -6.68
C ARG A 385 -4.58 -9.92 -6.90
N GLY A 386 -3.80 -9.19 -6.11
CA GLY A 386 -2.34 -9.14 -6.23
C GLY A 386 -1.64 -10.50 -6.30
N PRO A 387 -1.89 -11.46 -5.39
CA PRO A 387 -1.21 -12.76 -5.41
C PRO A 387 -1.45 -13.58 -6.69
N ALA A 388 -2.69 -13.62 -7.19
CA ALA A 388 -3.01 -14.34 -8.42
C ALA A 388 -2.35 -13.66 -9.64
N HIS A 389 -2.39 -12.33 -9.69
CA HIS A 389 -1.73 -11.55 -10.74
C HIS A 389 -0.20 -11.74 -10.74
N ALA A 390 0.44 -11.72 -9.56
CA ALA A 390 1.89 -11.93 -9.44
C ALA A 390 2.30 -13.34 -9.85
N ALA A 391 1.48 -14.36 -9.54
CA ALA A 391 1.71 -15.74 -9.95
C ALA A 391 1.66 -15.88 -11.48
N GLU A 392 0.65 -15.34 -12.13
CA GLU A 392 0.51 -15.38 -13.59
C GLU A 392 1.63 -14.61 -14.30
N ALA A 393 1.96 -13.41 -13.81
CA ALA A 393 3.06 -12.62 -14.36
C ALA A 393 4.42 -13.35 -14.25
N LEU A 394 4.67 -14.04 -13.12
CA LEU A 394 5.84 -14.89 -12.94
C LEU A 394 5.85 -16.05 -13.94
N GLU A 395 4.72 -16.72 -14.14
CA GLU A 395 4.57 -17.84 -15.06
C GLU A 395 4.86 -17.43 -16.51
N CYS A 396 4.54 -16.20 -16.92
CA CYS A 396 4.87 -15.66 -18.24
C CYS A 396 6.38 -15.73 -18.58
N LEU A 397 7.26 -15.74 -17.59
CA LEU A 397 8.70 -15.86 -17.75
C LEU A 397 9.17 -17.34 -17.80
N GLY A 398 8.27 -18.29 -17.60
CA GLY A 398 8.59 -19.72 -17.50
C GLY A 398 9.56 -20.00 -16.33
N GLY A 399 10.52 -20.92 -16.52
CA GLY A 399 11.52 -21.23 -15.49
C GLY A 399 12.35 -20.03 -15.04
N ASN A 400 12.57 -19.05 -15.91
CA ASN A 400 13.28 -17.82 -15.55
C ASN A 400 12.51 -16.98 -14.51
N GLY A 401 11.18 -17.04 -14.52
CA GLY A 401 10.35 -16.36 -13.52
C GLY A 401 10.45 -16.98 -12.12
N TYR A 402 10.89 -18.24 -12.01
CA TYR A 402 10.97 -18.98 -10.74
C TYR A 402 12.33 -18.87 -10.04
N VAL A 403 13.32 -18.23 -10.69
CA VAL A 403 14.63 -17.97 -10.10
C VAL A 403 14.75 -16.55 -9.56
N GLU A 404 15.47 -16.38 -8.46
CA GLU A 404 15.53 -15.12 -7.69
C GLU A 404 16.02 -13.93 -8.50
N GLU A 405 16.95 -14.14 -9.43
CA GLU A 405 17.56 -13.08 -10.27
C GLU A 405 16.52 -12.33 -11.14
N SER A 406 15.38 -12.95 -11.44
CA SER A 406 14.29 -12.29 -12.19
C SER A 406 13.55 -11.21 -11.40
N GLY A 407 13.66 -11.22 -10.07
CA GLY A 407 12.86 -10.40 -9.17
C GLY A 407 11.39 -10.86 -9.01
N MET A 408 10.92 -11.79 -9.84
CA MET A 408 9.52 -12.27 -9.80
C MET A 408 9.20 -13.09 -8.54
N PRO A 409 10.10 -13.97 -8.01
CA PRO A 409 9.85 -14.64 -6.73
C PRO A 409 9.71 -13.64 -5.57
N ARG A 410 10.48 -12.54 -5.57
CA ARG A 410 10.33 -11.46 -4.58
C ARG A 410 8.95 -10.82 -4.68
N LEU A 411 8.51 -10.43 -5.89
CA LEU A 411 7.16 -9.88 -6.12
C LEU A 411 6.07 -10.83 -5.60
N TYR A 412 6.17 -12.11 -5.93
CA TYR A 412 5.18 -13.11 -5.51
C TYR A 412 5.11 -13.26 -3.98
N ARG A 413 6.26 -13.24 -3.29
CA ARG A 413 6.31 -13.29 -1.83
C ARG A 413 5.76 -12.03 -1.16
N GLU A 414 5.88 -10.87 -1.80
CA GLU A 414 5.32 -9.59 -1.30
C GLU A 414 3.80 -9.53 -1.42
N ALA A 415 3.26 -10.01 -2.53
CA ALA A 415 1.86 -9.81 -2.91
C ALA A 415 0.81 -10.22 -1.86
N PRO A 416 0.94 -11.31 -1.07
CA PRO A 416 -0.04 -11.66 -0.06
C PRO A 416 -0.12 -10.69 1.12
N LEU A 417 0.97 -9.98 1.46
CA LEU A 417 1.07 -9.20 2.69
C LEU A 417 0.07 -8.04 2.74
N VAL A 418 -0.07 -7.31 1.64
CA VAL A 418 -1.00 -6.18 1.54
C VAL A 418 -2.48 -6.59 1.71
N SER A 419 -2.81 -7.87 1.50
CA SER A 419 -4.14 -8.43 1.79
C SER A 419 -4.32 -8.85 3.26
N ILE A 420 -3.24 -8.94 4.04
CA ILE A 420 -3.25 -9.43 5.43
C ILE A 420 -3.24 -8.27 6.42
N TRP A 421 -2.25 -7.39 6.35
CA TRP A 421 -2.10 -6.28 7.29
C TRP A 421 -3.15 -5.18 7.06
N GLU A 422 -3.30 -4.24 8.01
CA GLU A 422 -4.31 -3.16 8.00
C GLU A 422 -5.76 -3.68 7.88
N GLY A 423 -5.96 -4.90 8.32
CA GLY A 423 -7.21 -5.66 8.23
C GLY A 423 -7.18 -6.68 7.10
N SER A 424 -7.25 -7.96 7.46
CA SER A 424 -7.39 -9.06 6.49
C SER A 424 -8.69 -8.95 5.69
N GLY A 425 -8.84 -9.79 4.67
CA GLY A 425 -9.99 -9.74 3.77
C GLY A 425 -11.36 -9.69 4.48
N ASN A 426 -11.57 -10.52 5.52
CA ASN A 426 -12.82 -10.48 6.29
C ASN A 426 -12.96 -9.17 7.09
N VAL A 427 -11.87 -8.69 7.68
CA VAL A 427 -11.89 -7.43 8.46
C VAL A 427 -12.20 -6.23 7.55
N ALA A 428 -11.61 -6.18 6.35
CA ALA A 428 -11.91 -5.12 5.38
C ALA A 428 -13.36 -5.18 4.87
N ALA A 429 -13.87 -6.39 4.57
CA ALA A 429 -15.25 -6.59 4.15
C ALA A 429 -16.24 -6.19 5.25
N LEU A 430 -16.01 -6.61 6.51
CA LEU A 430 -16.83 -6.20 7.66
C LEU A 430 -16.73 -4.69 7.93
N ASP A 431 -15.60 -4.07 7.65
CA ASP A 431 -15.47 -2.61 7.78
C ASP A 431 -16.29 -1.86 6.73
N ALA A 432 -16.41 -2.38 5.51
CA ALA A 432 -17.33 -1.84 4.52
C ALA A 432 -18.79 -1.91 5.01
N LEU A 433 -19.23 -3.04 5.60
CA LEU A 433 -20.56 -3.13 6.24
C LEU A 433 -20.73 -2.10 7.35
N ARG A 434 -19.75 -1.95 8.22
CA ARG A 434 -19.79 -0.96 9.30
C ARG A 434 -19.85 0.48 8.77
N ALA A 435 -19.14 0.77 7.68
CA ALA A 435 -19.22 2.07 7.03
C ALA A 435 -20.63 2.37 6.54
N MET A 436 -21.22 1.43 5.82
CA MET A 436 -22.60 1.53 5.31
C MET A 436 -23.62 1.70 6.44
N ALA A 437 -23.51 0.90 7.50
CA ALA A 437 -24.46 0.95 8.62
C ALA A 437 -24.34 2.25 9.46
N ARG A 438 -23.12 2.74 9.68
CA ARG A 438 -22.89 3.93 10.52
C ARG A 438 -23.06 5.26 9.78
N ARG A 439 -22.82 5.26 8.48
CA ARG A 439 -22.93 6.44 7.60
C ARG A 439 -23.62 6.03 6.30
N PRO A 440 -24.96 5.84 6.29
CA PRO A 440 -25.70 5.43 5.07
C PRO A 440 -25.42 6.34 3.88
N ALA A 441 -25.21 7.64 4.08
CA ALA A 441 -24.82 8.58 3.05
C ALA A 441 -23.53 8.18 2.30
N SER A 442 -22.66 7.34 2.89
CA SER A 442 -21.50 6.79 2.16
C SER A 442 -21.89 5.84 1.03
N VAL A 443 -23.05 5.18 1.14
CA VAL A 443 -23.62 4.36 0.05
C VAL A 443 -24.10 5.27 -1.07
N ASP A 444 -24.79 6.36 -0.74
CA ASP A 444 -25.28 7.32 -1.72
C ASP A 444 -24.12 7.97 -2.48
N ALA A 445 -23.06 8.36 -1.77
CA ALA A 445 -21.84 8.89 -2.37
C ALA A 445 -21.16 7.88 -3.30
N PHE A 446 -21.08 6.62 -2.89
CA PHE A 446 -20.54 5.54 -3.70
C PHE A 446 -21.37 5.29 -4.96
N LEU A 447 -22.70 5.26 -4.84
CA LEU A 447 -23.59 5.08 -5.98
C LEU A 447 -23.56 6.28 -6.94
N ALA A 448 -23.42 7.50 -6.42
CA ALA A 448 -23.24 8.70 -7.25
C ALA A 448 -21.96 8.63 -8.10
N GLU A 449 -20.87 8.09 -7.55
CA GLU A 449 -19.63 7.85 -8.32
C GLU A 449 -19.85 6.85 -9.46
N LEU A 450 -20.68 5.82 -9.26
CA LEU A 450 -21.04 4.87 -10.33
C LEU A 450 -21.94 5.52 -11.37
N ASP A 451 -22.93 6.30 -10.94
CA ASP A 451 -23.90 6.97 -11.81
C ASP A 451 -23.26 7.99 -12.76
N ALA A 452 -22.08 8.50 -12.43
CA ALA A 452 -21.29 9.37 -13.30
C ALA A 452 -20.87 8.70 -14.65
N ALA A 453 -20.97 7.36 -14.75
CA ALA A 453 -20.74 6.59 -15.98
C ALA A 453 -22.04 6.03 -16.58
N ALA A 454 -23.22 6.41 -16.05
CA ALA A 454 -24.50 5.85 -16.49
C ALA A 454 -24.76 6.08 -17.99
N GLY A 455 -25.18 5.02 -18.69
CA GLY A 455 -25.45 5.03 -20.13
C GLY A 455 -24.22 4.91 -21.04
N ALA A 456 -23.01 4.90 -20.49
CA ALA A 456 -21.79 4.78 -21.28
C ALA A 456 -21.46 3.33 -21.68
N ASP A 457 -21.81 2.35 -20.85
CA ASP A 457 -21.66 0.92 -21.15
C ASP A 457 -22.81 0.10 -20.54
N ARG A 458 -23.51 -0.66 -21.38
CA ARG A 458 -24.68 -1.46 -20.97
C ARG A 458 -24.36 -2.54 -19.93
N ARG A 459 -23.13 -3.07 -19.93
CA ARG A 459 -22.69 -4.12 -18.99
C ARG A 459 -22.46 -3.51 -17.62
N LEU A 460 -21.88 -2.31 -17.58
CA LEU A 460 -21.72 -1.52 -16.35
C LEU A 460 -23.07 -1.10 -15.79
N ASP A 461 -24.01 -0.63 -16.63
CA ASP A 461 -25.37 -0.28 -16.20
C ASP A 461 -26.09 -1.49 -15.57
N ALA A 462 -25.98 -2.65 -16.20
CA ALA A 462 -26.57 -3.89 -15.68
C ALA A 462 -25.93 -4.31 -14.35
N ALA A 463 -24.59 -4.22 -14.23
CA ALA A 463 -23.87 -4.53 -13.00
C ALA A 463 -24.23 -3.54 -11.87
N THR A 464 -24.34 -2.26 -12.17
CA THR A 464 -24.78 -1.22 -11.21
C THR A 464 -26.21 -1.47 -10.73
N ALA A 465 -27.12 -1.83 -11.62
CA ALA A 465 -28.50 -2.20 -11.25
C ALA A 465 -28.54 -3.45 -10.36
N ALA A 466 -27.75 -4.47 -10.69
CA ALA A 466 -27.60 -5.67 -9.86
C ALA A 466 -27.03 -5.37 -8.48
N LEU A 467 -26.03 -4.48 -8.40
CA LEU A 467 -25.44 -4.02 -7.14
C LEU A 467 -26.48 -3.29 -6.26
N ARG A 468 -27.27 -2.38 -6.83
CA ARG A 468 -28.36 -1.70 -6.10
C ARG A 468 -29.35 -2.70 -5.48
N LYS A 469 -29.69 -3.74 -6.24
CA LYS A 469 -30.55 -4.83 -5.72
C LYS A 469 -29.86 -5.59 -4.57
N GLN A 470 -28.57 -5.89 -4.68
CA GLN A 470 -27.81 -6.57 -3.63
C GLN A 470 -27.71 -5.72 -2.35
N LEU A 471 -27.54 -4.41 -2.46
CA LEU A 471 -27.50 -3.46 -1.34
C LEU A 471 -28.86 -3.35 -0.63
N GLY A 472 -29.98 -3.49 -1.35
CA GLY A 472 -31.33 -3.47 -0.78
C GLY A 472 -31.73 -4.78 -0.10
N ASP A 473 -31.03 -5.88 -0.34
CA ASP A 473 -31.28 -7.18 0.29
C ASP A 473 -30.43 -7.35 1.55
N LEU A 474 -31.07 -7.33 2.72
CA LEU A 474 -30.42 -7.48 4.02
C LEU A 474 -30.34 -8.94 4.50
N THR A 475 -30.89 -9.90 3.74
CA THR A 475 -30.88 -11.31 4.12
C THR A 475 -29.45 -11.87 4.11
N ASP A 476 -29.03 -12.49 5.22
CA ASP A 476 -27.71 -13.07 5.41
C ASP A 476 -26.55 -12.13 4.98
N LEU A 477 -26.72 -10.83 5.22
CA LEU A 477 -25.83 -9.79 4.70
C LEU A 477 -24.37 -10.03 5.12
N GLU A 478 -24.11 -10.39 6.37
CA GLU A 478 -22.73 -10.66 6.85
C GLU A 478 -22.12 -11.85 6.10
N TYR A 479 -22.84 -12.93 5.90
CA TYR A 479 -22.38 -14.10 5.14
C TYR A 479 -22.05 -13.76 3.68
N ARG A 480 -22.85 -12.90 3.05
CA ARG A 480 -22.69 -12.47 1.65
C ARG A 480 -21.73 -11.29 1.46
N THR A 481 -21.19 -10.72 2.53
CA THR A 481 -20.44 -9.46 2.49
C THR A 481 -19.29 -9.49 1.49
N ARG A 482 -18.51 -10.56 1.44
CA ARG A 482 -17.38 -10.65 0.50
C ARG A 482 -17.82 -10.54 -0.95
N ARG A 483 -18.92 -11.18 -1.32
CA ARG A 483 -19.51 -11.09 -2.66
C ARG A 483 -20.04 -9.69 -2.96
N LEU A 484 -20.68 -9.05 -1.98
CA LEU A 484 -21.16 -7.67 -2.11
C LEU A 484 -20.01 -6.70 -2.35
N VAL A 485 -18.95 -6.78 -1.52
CA VAL A 485 -17.78 -5.89 -1.64
C VAL A 485 -17.02 -6.13 -2.94
N GLU A 486 -16.96 -7.38 -3.43
CA GLU A 486 -16.42 -7.70 -4.76
C GLU A 486 -17.24 -7.03 -5.87
N SER A 487 -18.58 -7.15 -5.83
CA SER A 487 -19.46 -6.47 -6.79
C SER A 487 -19.29 -4.95 -6.75
N MET A 488 -19.15 -4.36 -5.56
CA MET A 488 -18.86 -2.93 -5.40
C MET A 488 -17.53 -2.54 -6.04
N ALA A 489 -16.47 -3.31 -5.78
CA ALA A 489 -15.14 -3.02 -6.32
C ALA A 489 -15.12 -3.10 -7.85
N LEU A 490 -15.69 -4.16 -8.42
CA LEU A 490 -15.74 -4.35 -9.88
C LEU A 490 -16.55 -3.26 -10.58
N THR A 491 -17.72 -2.88 -10.02
CA THR A 491 -18.50 -1.78 -10.60
C THR A 491 -17.79 -0.43 -10.50
N LEU A 492 -17.07 -0.17 -9.38
CA LEU A 492 -16.28 1.05 -9.24
C LEU A 492 -15.12 1.08 -10.25
N GLN A 493 -14.36 0.00 -10.38
CA GLN A 493 -13.28 -0.10 -11.37
C GLN A 493 -13.82 0.08 -12.80
N GLY A 494 -14.92 -0.57 -13.14
CA GLY A 494 -15.59 -0.42 -14.44
C GLY A 494 -16.05 1.02 -14.71
N SER A 495 -16.68 1.69 -13.75
CA SER A 495 -17.07 3.10 -13.86
C SER A 495 -15.87 4.01 -14.13
N LEU A 496 -14.78 3.80 -13.39
CA LEU A 496 -13.56 4.62 -13.56
C LEU A 496 -12.86 4.36 -14.90
N LEU A 497 -12.79 3.10 -15.34
CA LEU A 497 -12.21 2.76 -16.64
C LEU A 497 -13.03 3.32 -17.80
N VAL A 498 -14.35 3.22 -17.76
CA VAL A 498 -15.23 3.78 -18.79
C VAL A 498 -15.10 5.31 -18.89
N ARG A 499 -14.92 5.99 -17.76
CA ARG A 499 -14.79 7.46 -17.71
C ARG A 499 -13.40 7.97 -18.03
N TYR A 500 -12.37 7.22 -17.68
CA TYR A 500 -11.00 7.73 -17.60
C TYR A 500 -9.94 6.80 -18.19
N GLY A 501 -10.27 5.54 -18.43
CA GLY A 501 -9.35 4.55 -18.97
C GLY A 501 -9.24 4.59 -20.50
N ASP A 502 -8.40 3.73 -21.02
CA ASP A 502 -8.34 3.45 -22.46
C ASP A 502 -9.61 2.70 -22.89
N PRO A 503 -10.22 3.03 -24.05
CA PRO A 503 -11.43 2.37 -24.53
C PRO A 503 -11.28 0.84 -24.68
N ALA A 504 -10.14 0.33 -25.15
CA ALA A 504 -9.92 -1.11 -25.30
C ALA A 504 -9.80 -1.81 -23.94
N VAL A 505 -9.15 -1.17 -22.96
CA VAL A 505 -9.06 -1.68 -21.58
C VAL A 505 -10.43 -1.67 -20.92
N ALA A 506 -11.20 -0.58 -21.05
CA ALA A 506 -12.53 -0.44 -20.50
C ALA A 506 -13.49 -1.49 -21.10
N ASP A 507 -13.46 -1.69 -22.41
CA ASP A 507 -14.28 -2.70 -23.09
C ASP A 507 -13.94 -4.12 -22.62
N ALA A 508 -12.66 -4.47 -22.58
CA ALA A 508 -12.19 -5.78 -22.11
C ALA A 508 -12.59 -6.03 -20.65
N PHE A 509 -12.45 -5.02 -19.78
CA PHE A 509 -12.86 -5.10 -18.37
C PHE A 509 -14.37 -5.30 -18.24
N CYS A 510 -15.18 -4.48 -18.92
CA CYS A 510 -16.63 -4.59 -18.87
C CYS A 510 -17.13 -5.92 -19.43
N ALA A 511 -16.54 -6.42 -20.53
CA ALA A 511 -16.92 -7.71 -21.10
C ALA A 511 -16.61 -8.87 -20.15
N SER A 512 -15.39 -8.91 -19.63
CA SER A 512 -14.94 -10.02 -18.79
C SER A 512 -15.46 -9.91 -17.35
N ARG A 513 -15.19 -8.83 -16.62
CA ARG A 513 -15.47 -8.71 -15.17
C ARG A 513 -16.93 -8.36 -14.84
N LEU A 514 -17.60 -7.60 -15.69
CA LEU A 514 -19.00 -7.20 -15.45
C LEU A 514 -19.97 -8.02 -16.29
N GLY A 515 -19.64 -8.32 -17.55
CA GLY A 515 -20.43 -9.17 -18.44
C GLY A 515 -20.33 -10.66 -18.14
N GLY A 516 -19.31 -11.08 -17.38
CA GLY A 516 -19.12 -12.48 -16.99
C GLY A 516 -18.59 -13.39 -18.12
N ASP A 517 -18.11 -12.81 -19.22
CA ASP A 517 -17.52 -13.56 -20.34
C ASP A 517 -16.02 -13.79 -20.11
N HIS A 518 -15.70 -14.60 -19.11
CA HIS A 518 -14.34 -15.01 -18.79
C HIS A 518 -14.32 -16.32 -17.98
N GLY A 519 -13.13 -16.97 -17.95
CA GLY A 519 -12.85 -18.09 -17.03
C GLY A 519 -12.37 -17.63 -15.65
N LEU A 520 -11.89 -18.57 -14.84
CA LEU A 520 -11.36 -18.28 -13.49
C LEU A 520 -9.89 -17.87 -13.46
N ALA A 521 -9.11 -18.29 -14.47
CA ALA A 521 -7.71 -17.96 -14.62
C ALA A 521 -7.54 -16.68 -15.45
N PHE A 522 -6.36 -16.03 -15.35
CA PHE A 522 -5.97 -15.00 -16.31
C PHE A 522 -5.79 -15.59 -17.72
N GLY A 523 -5.81 -14.74 -18.75
CA GLY A 523 -5.69 -15.17 -20.13
C GLY A 523 -6.98 -15.75 -20.72
N THR A 524 -8.11 -15.37 -20.15
CA THR A 524 -9.44 -15.83 -20.58
C THR A 524 -10.36 -14.68 -21.02
N LEU A 525 -9.79 -13.62 -21.56
CA LEU A 525 -10.54 -12.53 -22.18
C LEU A 525 -11.36 -13.05 -23.36
N PRO A 526 -12.57 -12.50 -23.62
CA PRO A 526 -13.45 -12.97 -24.66
C PRO A 526 -12.86 -12.82 -26.07
N ALA A 527 -13.35 -13.62 -26.99
CA ALA A 527 -12.99 -13.50 -28.41
C ALA A 527 -13.37 -12.11 -28.94
N GLY A 528 -12.47 -11.52 -29.75
CA GLY A 528 -12.67 -10.19 -30.31
C GLY A 528 -12.14 -9.05 -29.43
N THR A 529 -11.59 -9.33 -28.24
CA THR A 529 -10.88 -8.32 -27.44
C THR A 529 -9.72 -7.74 -28.24
N ASP A 530 -9.62 -6.39 -28.29
CA ASP A 530 -8.51 -5.70 -28.95
C ASP A 530 -7.23 -5.76 -28.11
N THR A 531 -6.64 -6.96 -28.05
CA THR A 531 -5.39 -7.19 -27.32
C THR A 531 -4.21 -6.39 -27.87
N ALA A 532 -4.26 -5.98 -29.15
CA ALA A 532 -3.18 -5.17 -29.75
C ALA A 532 -3.18 -3.76 -29.13
N ALA A 533 -4.31 -3.08 -29.11
CA ALA A 533 -4.42 -1.75 -28.51
C ALA A 533 -4.03 -1.77 -27.02
N ILE A 534 -4.49 -2.79 -26.27
CA ILE A 534 -4.16 -2.95 -24.83
C ILE A 534 -2.65 -3.10 -24.61
N LEU A 535 -1.98 -3.96 -25.38
CA LEU A 535 -0.55 -4.22 -25.24
C LEU A 535 0.31 -3.03 -25.72
N ASP A 536 -0.05 -2.40 -26.85
CA ASP A 536 0.65 -1.22 -27.37
C ASP A 536 0.65 -0.07 -26.36
N ARG A 537 -0.48 0.12 -25.64
CA ARG A 537 -0.59 1.11 -24.57
C ARG A 537 0.37 0.80 -23.41
N ALA A 538 0.46 -0.46 -23.00
CA ALA A 538 1.28 -0.87 -21.87
C ALA A 538 2.79 -0.78 -22.13
N VAL A 539 3.21 -0.85 -23.42
CA VAL A 539 4.62 -0.79 -23.85
C VAL A 539 5.07 0.64 -24.18
N ARG A 540 4.16 1.59 -24.40
CA ARG A 540 4.54 3.00 -24.66
C ARG A 540 5.33 3.55 -23.47
N ARG A 541 6.62 3.72 -23.71
CA ARG A 541 7.65 4.19 -22.78
C ARG A 541 7.88 5.70 -22.93
#